data_b5e285495933967f7d5a62e6cdf61395
#
_entry.id   b5e285495933967f7d5a62e6cdf61395
#
_cell.length_a   1.000
_cell.length_b   1.000
_cell.length_c   1.000
_cell.angle_alpha   90.00
_cell.angle_beta   90.00
_cell.angle_gamma   90.00
#
_symmetry.space_group_name_H-M   'P 1'
#
loop_
_entity.id
_entity.type
_entity.pdbx_description
1 polymer ?
#
loop_
_entity_poly.entity_id
_entity_poly.type
_entity_poly.pdbx_seq_one_letter_code
_entity_poly.pdbx_strand_id
1 'polypeptide(L)'
;MRINMVRQLSISRAVSQPELLTRKGVSFLFLLFMVVLTAPNAMSSEFEVQIQSLTAVDRQYMTEQRKTVEGLANRLGRRVSGIAARDLDTLQEIIDRRWVDAEDVQTQQALGIVFGDLLAEELDFDWVIYRDKKGRSRALRYREEDIYVFPITLISRRLSAGAALSVESLFEEQLQKQRPKLPGARWMPN
;
A
#
# COMPACT_ATOMS: atom_id res chain seq x y z
N MET A 1 26.75 -53.02 33.43
CA MET A 1 27.60 -53.03 34.66
C MET A 1 27.06 -52.04 35.64
N ARG A 2 26.52 -52.61 36.70
CA ARG A 2 26.35 -52.13 38.11
C ARG A 2 25.74 -50.73 38.30
N ILE A 3 24.62 -50.65 38.93
CA ILE A 3 24.12 -50.96 40.27
C ILE A 3 23.80 -49.65 41.01
N ASN A 4 22.51 -49.54 41.32
CA ASN A 4 21.89 -49.21 42.63
C ASN A 4 22.37 -47.93 43.35
N MET A 5 21.49 -47.14 43.93
CA MET A 5 20.84 -47.50 45.17
C MET A 5 19.76 -46.50 45.59
N VAL A 6 18.67 -47.08 45.94
CA VAL A 6 17.52 -46.62 46.74
C VAL A 6 17.95 -46.00 48.06
N ARG A 7 17.28 -44.94 48.53
CA ARG A 7 16.94 -44.82 49.95
C ARG A 7 15.66 -44.00 50.17
N GLN A 8 14.70 -44.71 50.61
CA GLN A 8 13.52 -44.24 51.35
C GLN A 8 13.89 -43.73 52.75
N LEU A 9 13.01 -42.95 53.28
CA LEU A 9 12.49 -42.89 54.70
C LEU A 9 12.02 -41.46 54.92
N SER A 10 10.90 -41.13 55.41
CA SER A 10 9.83 -41.66 56.21
C SER A 10 9.24 -40.49 57.02
N ILE A 11 7.97 -40.31 56.83
CA ILE A 11 6.96 -39.90 57.80
C ILE A 11 7.30 -38.86 58.89
N SER A 12 6.54 -37.76 58.99
CA SER A 12 5.84 -37.39 60.18
C SER A 12 4.63 -36.47 59.92
N ARG A 13 3.49 -36.94 60.35
CA ARG A 13 2.23 -36.21 60.50
C ARG A 13 2.37 -35.16 61.62
N ALA A 14 1.88 -33.98 61.39
CA ALA A 14 1.35 -33.12 62.43
C ALA A 14 0.06 -32.47 61.93
N VAL A 15 -1.00 -32.91 62.48
CA VAL A 15 -2.35 -32.32 62.41
C VAL A 15 -2.35 -31.15 63.43
N SER A 16 -2.74 -29.97 62.94
CA SER A 16 -3.16 -28.90 63.83
C SER A 16 -4.28 -28.10 63.16
N GLN A 17 -5.23 -27.82 63.96
CA GLN A 17 -6.61 -27.38 63.73
C GLN A 17 -6.76 -25.93 63.16
N PRO A 18 -7.97 -25.57 62.69
CA PRO A 18 -8.22 -24.33 62.00
C PRO A 18 -8.49 -23.18 62.98
N GLU A 19 -7.75 -22.11 62.81
CA GLU A 19 -8.06 -20.85 63.43
C GLU A 19 -8.95 -20.01 62.55
N LEU A 20 -10.05 -19.58 63.15
CA LEU A 20 -11.01 -18.60 62.57
C LEU A 20 -10.32 -17.27 62.22
N LEU A 21 -10.08 -16.99 60.98
CA LEU A 21 -9.69 -15.67 60.55
C LEU A 21 -10.93 -14.90 60.04
N THR A 22 -11.27 -13.97 60.84
CA THR A 22 -12.28 -12.94 60.80
C THR A 22 -12.69 -12.41 59.42
N ARG A 23 -13.98 -12.39 59.26
CA ARG A 23 -14.87 -11.94 58.19
C ARG A 23 -14.75 -10.47 57.75
N LYS A 24 -13.64 -9.79 58.01
CA LYS A 24 -13.43 -8.36 57.65
C LYS A 24 -12.40 -8.10 56.54
N GLY A 25 -11.70 -9.12 56.02
CA GLY A 25 -10.67 -8.98 55.02
C GLY A 25 -11.14 -9.14 53.58
N VAL A 26 -12.31 -9.73 53.36
CA VAL A 26 -12.80 -10.08 51.99
C VAL A 26 -13.43 -8.89 51.29
N SER A 27 -13.90 -7.88 52.05
CA SER A 27 -14.58 -6.70 51.44
C SER A 27 -13.61 -5.71 50.82
N PHE A 28 -12.34 -5.69 51.24
CA PHE A 28 -11.37 -4.72 50.71
C PHE A 28 -10.70 -5.20 49.40
N LEU A 29 -10.61 -6.54 49.23
CA LEU A 29 -10.04 -7.12 48.03
C LEU A 29 -11.00 -7.06 46.82
N PHE A 30 -12.30 -7.05 47.09
CA PHE A 30 -13.33 -6.96 46.06
C PHE A 30 -13.48 -5.53 45.51
N LEU A 31 -13.15 -4.51 46.28
CA LEU A 31 -13.20 -3.11 45.87
C LEU A 31 -12.00 -2.71 45.00
N LEU A 32 -10.86 -3.41 45.19
CA LEU A 32 -9.65 -3.19 44.37
C LEU A 32 -9.76 -3.85 42.97
N PHE A 33 -10.61 -4.90 42.86
CA PHE A 33 -10.77 -5.61 41.58
C PHE A 33 -11.76 -4.91 40.65
N MET A 34 -12.61 -4.01 41.14
CA MET A 34 -13.59 -3.29 40.31
C MET A 34 -13.04 -2.01 39.67
N VAL A 35 -11.86 -1.53 40.06
CA VAL A 35 -11.23 -0.33 39.51
C VAL A 35 -10.39 -0.62 38.23
N VAL A 36 -10.10 -1.90 37.94
CA VAL A 36 -9.26 -2.28 36.80
C VAL A 36 -10.05 -2.48 35.51
N LEU A 37 -11.40 -2.44 35.57
CA LEU A 37 -12.23 -2.69 34.36
C LEU A 37 -12.67 -1.43 33.60
N THR A 38 -12.21 -0.26 33.97
CA THR A 38 -12.35 0.94 33.13
C THR A 38 -10.99 1.25 32.48
N ALA A 39 -10.46 0.29 31.70
CA ALA A 39 -9.47 0.65 30.71
C ALA A 39 -10.17 1.60 29.74
N PRO A 40 -9.67 2.84 29.54
CA PRO A 40 -10.18 3.66 28.45
C PRO A 40 -9.94 2.83 27.18
N ASN A 41 -10.99 2.62 26.42
CA ASN A 41 -10.84 2.11 25.06
C ASN A 41 -9.75 2.95 24.43
N ALA A 42 -8.58 2.33 24.17
CA ALA A 42 -7.59 2.94 23.32
C ALA A 42 -8.32 3.16 22.00
N MET A 43 -8.74 4.40 21.76
CA MET A 43 -9.17 4.84 20.44
C MET A 43 -7.97 4.54 19.56
N SER A 44 -8.02 3.43 18.83
CA SER A 44 -7.19 3.27 17.65
C SER A 44 -7.54 4.47 16.80
N SER A 45 -6.66 5.45 16.73
CA SER A 45 -6.78 6.56 15.82
C SER A 45 -6.78 5.94 14.42
N GLU A 46 -7.98 5.74 13.88
CA GLU A 46 -8.16 5.33 12.50
C GLU A 46 -7.50 6.43 11.67
N PHE A 47 -6.38 6.10 11.04
CA PHE A 47 -5.65 7.07 10.23
C PHE A 47 -6.52 7.36 9.02
N GLU A 48 -7.17 8.51 9.03
CA GLU A 48 -8.02 8.98 7.95
C GLU A 48 -7.18 9.26 6.70
N VAL A 49 -7.64 8.77 5.56
CA VAL A 49 -7.01 9.06 4.27
C VAL A 49 -7.07 10.55 3.98
N GLN A 50 -5.94 11.14 3.64
CA GLN A 50 -5.83 12.55 3.30
C GLN A 50 -5.52 12.71 1.82
N ILE A 51 -6.34 13.51 1.14
CA ILE A 51 -6.15 13.85 -0.27
C ILE A 51 -5.78 15.33 -0.37
N GLN A 52 -4.74 15.62 -1.14
CA GLN A 52 -4.23 16.96 -1.35
C GLN A 52 -3.87 17.17 -2.83
N SER A 53 -3.97 18.40 -3.30
CA SER A 53 -3.44 18.75 -4.62
C SER A 53 -1.92 18.60 -4.68
N LEU A 54 -1.37 18.37 -5.88
CA LEU A 54 0.07 18.37 -6.09
C LEU A 54 0.69 19.69 -5.65
N THR A 55 1.77 19.64 -4.87
CA THR A 55 2.57 20.81 -4.55
C THR A 55 3.42 21.25 -5.75
N ALA A 56 4.03 22.43 -5.69
CA ALA A 56 4.99 22.87 -6.69
C ALA A 56 6.17 21.90 -6.84
N VAL A 57 6.64 21.35 -5.71
CA VAL A 57 7.73 20.36 -5.70
C VAL A 57 7.29 19.04 -6.36
N ASP A 58 6.05 18.61 -6.15
CA ASP A 58 5.54 17.41 -6.82
C ASP A 58 5.44 17.60 -8.33
N ARG A 59 4.92 18.75 -8.77
CA ARG A 59 4.82 19.07 -10.20
C ARG A 59 6.19 19.12 -10.84
N GLN A 60 7.17 19.77 -10.18
CA GLN A 60 8.55 19.81 -10.68
C GLN A 60 9.13 18.39 -10.79
N TYR A 61 9.03 17.59 -9.73
CA TYR A 61 9.48 16.20 -9.75
C TYR A 61 8.87 15.43 -10.92
N MET A 62 7.55 15.48 -11.11
CA MET A 62 6.88 14.79 -12.22
C MET A 62 7.34 15.31 -13.58
N THR A 63 7.63 16.61 -13.69
CA THR A 63 8.17 17.20 -14.93
C THR A 63 9.55 16.62 -15.25
N GLU A 64 10.44 16.49 -14.26
CA GLU A 64 11.76 15.88 -14.47
C GLU A 64 11.65 14.40 -14.84
N GLN A 65 10.70 13.67 -14.23
CA GLN A 65 10.47 12.28 -14.60
C GLN A 65 9.96 12.12 -16.04
N ARG A 66 9.06 13.00 -16.50
CA ARG A 66 8.61 13.04 -17.91
C ARG A 66 9.78 13.30 -18.88
N LYS A 67 10.70 14.22 -18.53
CA LYS A 67 11.92 14.47 -19.32
C LYS A 67 12.83 13.25 -19.40
N THR A 68 12.92 12.46 -18.34
CA THR A 68 13.66 11.20 -18.36
C THR A 68 13.10 10.25 -19.43
N VAL A 69 11.79 10.05 -19.44
CA VAL A 69 11.15 9.19 -20.45
C VAL A 69 11.27 9.78 -21.85
N GLU A 70 11.10 11.11 -21.99
CA GLU A 70 11.31 11.80 -23.29
C GLU A 70 12.74 11.58 -23.80
N GLY A 71 13.75 11.63 -22.92
CA GLY A 71 15.14 11.32 -23.28
C GLY A 71 15.31 9.89 -23.81
N LEU A 72 14.62 8.91 -23.21
CA LEU A 72 14.65 7.53 -23.69
C LEU A 72 13.88 7.40 -25.02
N ALA A 73 12.74 8.05 -25.17
CA ALA A 73 11.97 8.07 -26.41
C ALA A 73 12.78 8.68 -27.57
N ASN A 74 13.49 9.78 -27.31
CA ASN A 74 14.35 10.44 -28.30
C ASN A 74 15.47 9.51 -28.80
N ARG A 75 16.04 8.66 -27.94
CA ARG A 75 17.01 7.62 -28.35
C ARG A 75 16.41 6.57 -29.28
N LEU A 76 15.09 6.38 -29.26
CA LEU A 76 14.33 5.55 -30.22
C LEU A 76 13.97 6.30 -31.49
N GLY A 77 14.28 7.60 -31.60
CA GLY A 77 13.77 8.46 -32.67
C GLY A 77 12.27 8.76 -32.52
N ARG A 78 11.73 8.65 -31.31
CA ARG A 78 10.31 8.89 -30.98
C ARG A 78 10.16 10.08 -30.04
N ARG A 79 8.93 10.49 -29.78
CA ARG A 79 8.55 11.49 -28.77
C ARG A 79 7.36 11.02 -27.98
N VAL A 80 7.27 11.42 -26.71
CA VAL A 80 6.04 11.29 -25.92
C VAL A 80 5.05 12.35 -26.41
N SER A 81 3.91 11.92 -26.91
CA SER A 81 2.95 12.76 -27.65
C SER A 81 1.63 13.02 -26.93
N GLY A 82 1.35 12.30 -25.81
CA GLY A 82 0.05 12.26 -25.15
C GLY A 82 -0.98 11.37 -25.86
N ILE A 83 -0.60 10.73 -26.97
CA ILE A 83 -1.48 9.81 -27.71
C ILE A 83 -1.24 8.38 -27.22
N ALA A 84 -2.23 7.80 -26.52
CA ALA A 84 -2.08 6.52 -25.83
C ALA A 84 -1.47 5.43 -26.74
N ALA A 85 -2.01 5.18 -27.92
CA ALA A 85 -1.54 4.13 -28.82
C ALA A 85 -0.04 4.25 -29.18
N ARG A 86 0.48 5.49 -29.35
CA ARG A 86 1.89 5.73 -29.69
C ARG A 86 2.80 5.64 -28.47
N ASP A 87 2.34 6.19 -27.36
CA ASP A 87 3.16 6.32 -26.17
C ASP A 87 3.25 5.01 -25.43
N LEU A 88 2.19 4.20 -25.40
CA LEU A 88 2.23 2.84 -24.87
C LEU A 88 3.24 1.95 -25.62
N ASP A 89 3.24 2.02 -26.98
CA ASP A 89 4.24 1.33 -27.81
C ASP A 89 5.66 1.83 -27.54
N THR A 90 5.82 3.14 -27.32
CA THR A 90 7.13 3.72 -26.95
C THR A 90 7.60 3.24 -25.58
N LEU A 91 6.72 3.21 -24.57
CA LEU A 91 7.04 2.67 -23.24
C LEU A 91 7.38 1.17 -23.32
N GLN A 92 6.64 0.40 -24.13
CA GLN A 92 6.91 -1.02 -24.35
C GLN A 92 8.30 -1.24 -24.95
N GLU A 93 8.65 -0.51 -26.01
CA GLU A 93 9.94 -0.62 -26.66
C GLU A 93 11.11 -0.29 -25.72
N ILE A 94 10.96 0.72 -24.84
CA ILE A 94 11.98 1.05 -23.83
C ILE A 94 12.20 -0.14 -22.89
N ILE A 95 11.12 -0.80 -22.46
CA ILE A 95 11.17 -1.96 -21.57
C ILE A 95 11.79 -3.17 -22.28
N ASP A 96 11.37 -3.47 -23.50
CA ASP A 96 11.82 -4.63 -24.28
C ASP A 96 13.31 -4.55 -24.63
N ARG A 97 13.83 -3.34 -24.81
CA ARG A 97 15.27 -3.09 -24.97
C ARG A 97 16.07 -3.19 -23.68
N ARG A 98 15.39 -3.45 -22.55
CA ARG A 98 16.02 -3.52 -21.24
C ARG A 98 16.84 -2.26 -20.89
N TRP A 99 16.31 -1.09 -21.25
CA TRP A 99 16.92 0.19 -20.89
C TRP A 99 16.57 0.64 -19.48
N VAL A 100 15.76 -0.14 -18.79
CA VAL A 100 15.34 0.08 -17.42
C VAL A 100 15.60 -1.21 -16.63
N ASP A 101 16.58 -1.15 -15.77
CA ASP A 101 16.95 -2.28 -14.91
C ASP A 101 15.97 -2.46 -13.74
N ALA A 102 15.97 -3.66 -13.16
CA ALA A 102 15.10 -4.00 -12.02
C ALA A 102 15.42 -3.12 -10.78
N GLU A 103 16.64 -2.65 -10.65
CA GLU A 103 17.14 -1.79 -9.58
C GLU A 103 16.96 -0.30 -9.86
N ASP A 104 16.70 0.10 -11.11
CA ASP A 104 16.50 1.49 -11.50
C ASP A 104 15.07 1.97 -11.19
N VAL A 105 14.79 2.05 -9.90
CA VAL A 105 13.48 2.46 -9.38
C VAL A 105 13.06 3.85 -9.90
N GLN A 106 14.03 4.75 -10.11
CA GLN A 106 13.73 6.11 -10.58
C GLN A 106 13.16 6.11 -12.00
N THR A 107 13.81 5.41 -12.93
CA THR A 107 13.30 5.31 -14.32
C THR A 107 12.00 4.50 -14.38
N GLN A 108 11.85 3.45 -13.55
CA GLN A 108 10.58 2.72 -13.43
C GLN A 108 9.43 3.62 -12.98
N GLN A 109 9.68 4.53 -12.02
CA GLN A 109 8.70 5.52 -11.58
C GLN A 109 8.40 6.54 -12.68
N ALA A 110 9.40 6.94 -13.45
CA ALA A 110 9.22 7.85 -14.58
C ALA A 110 8.29 7.24 -15.64
N LEU A 111 8.50 5.97 -16.02
CA LEU A 111 7.59 5.24 -16.90
C LEU A 111 6.16 5.20 -16.32
N GLY A 112 6.04 4.96 -15.01
CA GLY A 112 4.75 4.95 -14.31
C GLY A 112 4.05 6.31 -14.32
N ILE A 113 4.77 7.43 -14.33
CA ILE A 113 4.19 8.77 -14.43
C ILE A 113 3.64 8.99 -15.85
N VAL A 114 4.41 8.69 -16.89
CA VAL A 114 3.92 8.84 -18.29
C VAL A 114 2.74 7.91 -18.55
N PHE A 115 2.79 6.66 -18.10
CA PHE A 115 1.66 5.74 -18.15
C PHE A 115 0.43 6.28 -17.41
N GLY A 116 0.63 6.92 -16.28
CA GLY A 116 -0.42 7.57 -15.50
C GLY A 116 -1.01 8.78 -16.22
N ASP A 117 -0.19 9.58 -16.92
CA ASP A 117 -0.68 10.71 -17.71
C ASP A 117 -1.65 10.24 -18.81
N LEU A 118 -1.34 9.12 -19.46
CA LEU A 118 -2.24 8.52 -20.47
C LEU A 118 -3.54 8.01 -19.87
N LEU A 119 -3.50 7.40 -18.68
CA LEU A 119 -4.71 6.99 -17.95
C LEU A 119 -5.53 8.19 -17.48
N ALA A 120 -4.87 9.26 -17.05
CA ALA A 120 -5.52 10.49 -16.61
C ALA A 120 -6.34 11.12 -17.74
N GLU A 121 -5.76 11.21 -18.94
CA GLU A 121 -6.43 11.73 -20.14
C GLU A 121 -7.61 10.86 -20.57
N GLU A 122 -7.44 9.54 -20.59
CA GLU A 122 -8.46 8.59 -21.07
C GLU A 122 -9.65 8.43 -20.10
N LEU A 123 -9.43 8.65 -18.81
CA LEU A 123 -10.42 8.41 -17.76
C LEU A 123 -10.94 9.71 -17.08
N ASP A 124 -10.46 10.89 -17.48
CA ASP A 124 -10.78 12.18 -16.85
C ASP A 124 -10.39 12.18 -15.35
N PHE A 125 -9.16 11.72 -15.06
CA PHE A 125 -8.61 11.66 -13.71
C PHE A 125 -7.58 12.76 -13.50
N ASP A 126 -7.48 13.25 -12.25
CA ASP A 126 -6.48 14.22 -11.82
C ASP A 126 -5.40 13.58 -10.95
N TRP A 127 -4.15 14.05 -11.09
CA TRP A 127 -3.08 13.71 -10.18
C TRP A 127 -3.27 14.39 -8.83
N VAL A 128 -3.25 13.58 -7.76
CA VAL A 128 -3.36 14.01 -6.37
C VAL A 128 -2.26 13.42 -5.50
N ILE A 129 -2.09 13.99 -4.32
CA ILE A 129 -1.34 13.38 -3.22
C ILE A 129 -2.33 12.57 -2.38
N TYR A 130 -2.10 11.28 -2.31
CA TYR A 130 -2.80 10.34 -1.47
C TYR A 130 -1.93 9.99 -0.27
N ARG A 131 -2.41 10.20 0.94
CA ARG A 131 -1.71 9.86 2.17
C ARG A 131 -2.58 8.95 3.03
N ASP A 132 -2.04 7.80 3.39
CA ASP A 132 -2.66 6.84 4.29
C ASP A 132 -1.64 6.38 5.36
N LYS A 133 -2.01 5.39 6.16
CA LYS A 133 -1.12 4.77 7.17
C LYS A 133 0.15 4.12 6.60
N LYS A 134 0.20 3.85 5.30
CA LYS A 134 1.39 3.29 4.62
C LYS A 134 2.32 4.37 4.11
N GLY A 135 1.87 5.63 4.07
CA GLY A 135 2.69 6.76 3.66
C GLY A 135 2.02 7.66 2.62
N ARG A 136 2.87 8.35 1.87
CA ARG A 136 2.49 9.35 0.88
C ARG A 136 2.74 8.83 -0.53
N SER A 137 1.75 8.91 -1.40
CA SER A 137 1.82 8.49 -2.79
C SER A 137 1.25 9.56 -3.73
N ARG A 138 1.73 9.58 -4.96
CA ARG A 138 1.05 10.26 -6.06
C ARG A 138 0.09 9.28 -6.70
N ALA A 139 -1.17 9.66 -6.78
CA ALA A 139 -2.24 8.83 -7.32
C ALA A 139 -3.06 9.63 -8.32
N LEU A 140 -3.76 8.93 -9.18
CA LEU A 140 -4.83 9.49 -9.98
C LEU A 140 -6.13 9.36 -9.20
N ARG A 141 -6.95 10.41 -9.20
CA ARG A 141 -8.28 10.45 -8.59
C ARG A 141 -9.32 10.89 -9.60
N TYR A 142 -10.46 10.23 -9.64
CA TYR A 142 -11.58 10.68 -10.44
C TYR A 142 -12.32 11.78 -9.68
N ARG A 143 -12.18 13.03 -10.15
CA ARG A 143 -12.83 14.21 -9.54
C ARG A 143 -12.71 14.22 -8.00
N GLU A 144 -13.82 14.28 -7.27
CA GLU A 144 -13.84 14.24 -5.80
C GLU A 144 -14.25 12.88 -5.24
N GLU A 145 -14.39 11.85 -6.09
CA GLU A 145 -14.79 10.51 -5.70
C GLU A 145 -13.64 9.69 -5.07
N ASP A 146 -13.98 8.64 -4.34
CA ASP A 146 -13.01 7.72 -3.74
C ASP A 146 -12.58 6.63 -4.73
N ILE A 147 -12.28 7.05 -5.95
CA ILE A 147 -11.82 6.19 -7.05
C ILE A 147 -10.38 6.57 -7.39
N TYR A 148 -9.45 5.65 -7.09
CA TYR A 148 -8.02 5.90 -7.21
C TYR A 148 -7.30 4.87 -8.07
N VAL A 149 -6.26 5.34 -8.78
CA VAL A 149 -5.27 4.50 -9.48
C VAL A 149 -3.87 4.93 -9.02
N PHE A 150 -2.95 3.99 -8.90
CA PHE A 150 -1.56 4.22 -8.51
C PHE A 150 -0.60 3.82 -9.64
N PRO A 151 -0.50 4.57 -10.73
CA PRO A 151 0.19 4.14 -11.96
C PRO A 151 1.68 3.88 -11.74
N ILE A 152 2.34 4.71 -10.92
CA ILE A 152 3.76 4.57 -10.58
C ILE A 152 4.03 3.18 -10.00
N THR A 153 3.20 2.75 -9.05
CA THR A 153 3.33 1.44 -8.41
C THR A 153 2.98 0.29 -9.36
N LEU A 154 2.03 0.50 -10.27
CA LEU A 154 1.63 -0.52 -11.25
C LEU A 154 2.79 -0.93 -12.15
N ILE A 155 3.57 0.03 -12.65
CA ILE A 155 4.73 -0.22 -13.51
C ILE A 155 5.92 -0.72 -12.67
N SER A 156 6.32 0.05 -11.65
CA SER A 156 7.55 -0.23 -10.91
C SER A 156 7.55 -1.62 -10.24
N ARG A 157 6.43 -2.07 -9.66
CA ARG A 157 6.34 -3.40 -9.05
C ARG A 157 6.59 -4.54 -10.04
N ARG A 158 6.07 -4.41 -11.27
CA ARG A 158 6.23 -5.44 -12.30
C ARG A 158 7.66 -5.49 -12.81
N LEU A 159 8.26 -4.34 -13.07
CA LEU A 159 9.64 -4.25 -13.52
C LEU A 159 10.63 -4.72 -12.45
N SER A 160 10.49 -4.27 -11.21
CA SER A 160 11.34 -4.71 -10.09
C SER A 160 11.22 -6.21 -9.80
N ALA A 161 10.07 -6.83 -10.09
CA ALA A 161 9.88 -8.26 -9.96
C ALA A 161 10.42 -9.07 -11.15
N GLY A 162 10.95 -8.41 -12.19
CA GLY A 162 11.40 -9.07 -13.42
C GLY A 162 10.28 -9.75 -14.20
N ALA A 163 9.02 -9.37 -13.94
CA ALA A 163 7.87 -9.96 -14.63
C ALA A 163 7.77 -9.43 -16.06
N ALA A 164 7.35 -10.29 -16.99
CA ALA A 164 6.98 -9.84 -18.32
C ALA A 164 5.83 -8.83 -18.22
N LEU A 165 6.00 -7.67 -18.81
CA LEU A 165 5.03 -6.59 -18.78
C LEU A 165 4.59 -6.24 -20.21
N SER A 166 3.29 -6.41 -20.49
CA SER A 166 2.64 -5.77 -21.62
C SER A 166 2.01 -4.47 -21.14
N VAL A 167 2.56 -3.35 -21.57
CA VAL A 167 2.11 -2.01 -21.16
C VAL A 167 0.70 -1.75 -21.67
N GLU A 168 0.39 -2.16 -22.91
CA GLU A 168 -0.94 -2.05 -23.50
C GLU A 168 -1.96 -2.89 -22.74
N SER A 169 -1.66 -4.17 -22.47
CA SER A 169 -2.57 -5.02 -21.70
C SER A 169 -2.84 -4.47 -20.30
N LEU A 170 -1.82 -3.90 -19.66
CA LEU A 170 -1.98 -3.25 -18.36
C LEU A 170 -2.86 -1.99 -18.46
N PHE A 171 -2.73 -1.22 -19.53
CA PHE A 171 -3.55 -0.03 -19.78
C PHE A 171 -5.02 -0.42 -19.93
N GLU A 172 -5.32 -1.38 -20.79
CA GLU A 172 -6.67 -1.90 -21.01
C GLU A 172 -7.27 -2.51 -19.72
N GLU A 173 -6.47 -3.26 -18.97
CA GLU A 173 -6.88 -3.77 -17.65
C GLU A 173 -7.35 -2.64 -16.73
N GLN A 174 -6.61 -1.53 -16.69
CA GLN A 174 -6.99 -0.38 -15.88
C GLN A 174 -8.25 0.31 -16.40
N LEU A 175 -8.40 0.47 -17.72
CA LEU A 175 -9.62 1.03 -18.31
C LEU A 175 -10.85 0.17 -17.95
N GLN A 176 -10.77 -1.13 -18.16
CA GLN A 176 -11.86 -2.08 -17.84
C GLN A 176 -12.20 -2.07 -16.35
N LYS A 177 -11.20 -1.92 -15.49
CA LYS A 177 -11.38 -1.91 -14.05
C LYS A 177 -12.01 -0.61 -13.52
N GLN A 178 -11.71 0.52 -14.14
CA GLN A 178 -12.13 1.82 -13.63
C GLN A 178 -13.42 2.32 -14.28
N ARG A 179 -13.60 2.19 -15.60
CA ARG A 179 -14.80 2.65 -16.33
C ARG A 179 -16.13 2.24 -15.66
N PRO A 180 -16.33 0.99 -15.20
CA PRO A 180 -17.60 0.61 -14.55
C PRO A 180 -17.89 1.31 -13.23
N LYS A 181 -16.86 1.90 -12.59
CA LYS A 181 -16.97 2.61 -11.32
C LYS A 181 -17.32 4.08 -11.49
N LEU A 182 -17.12 4.62 -12.71
CA LEU A 182 -17.33 6.03 -12.98
C LEU A 182 -18.81 6.36 -13.01
N PRO A 183 -19.23 7.49 -12.43
CA PRO A 183 -20.61 7.98 -12.52
C PRO A 183 -21.01 8.13 -14.00
N GLY A 184 -22.11 7.53 -14.38
CA GLY A 184 -22.60 7.54 -15.78
C GLY A 184 -22.22 6.30 -16.60
N ALA A 185 -21.37 5.42 -16.14
CA ALA A 185 -20.96 4.19 -16.85
C ALA A 185 -22.15 3.24 -17.19
N ARG A 186 -23.27 3.37 -16.48
CA ARG A 186 -24.51 2.58 -16.76
C ARG A 186 -25.20 2.95 -18.06
N TRP A 187 -24.78 4.03 -18.75
CA TRP A 187 -25.39 4.54 -19.98
C TRP A 187 -24.53 4.28 -21.24
N MET A 188 -23.42 3.57 -21.14
CA MET A 188 -22.64 3.20 -22.29
C MET A 188 -23.14 1.83 -22.80
N PRO A 189 -23.85 1.77 -23.96
CA PRO A 189 -24.15 0.50 -24.60
C PRO A 189 -22.83 -0.13 -25.09
N ASN A 190 -22.68 -1.43 -24.89
CA ASN A 190 -21.61 -2.25 -25.46
C ASN A 190 -21.60 -2.18 -26.98
#